data_20ccf38629e97a3c0532c28fdade848f
#
_entry.id   20ccf38629e97a3c0532c28fdade848f
#
_cell.length_a   1.000
_cell.length_b   1.000
_cell.length_c   1.000
_cell.angle_alpha   90.00
_cell.angle_beta   90.00
_cell.angle_gamma   90.00
#
_symmetry.space_group_name_H-M   'P 1'
#
loop_
_entity.id
_entity.type
_entity.pdbx_description
1 polymer ?
#
loop_
_entity_poly.entity_id
_entity_poly.type
_entity_poly.pdbx_seq_one_letter_code
_entity_poly.pdbx_strand_id
1 'polypeptide(L)'
;MKACGADLRWTKRKYSKISARMTGKVSLPAFLVLLTLLTGCASRPPTTDVAGRQAVESAIRRYVDASNRGDVATLASLYAEDAMLLPPDHEPIQGREAIQAFWRQGTDTGLAVTNLAVEVDGNLGYLVGQYHLPATDEEPADSGKYVMCLKRQPDGSWKVTADIWNQSGDGDDDDDDSSTPPSIS
;
A
#
# COMPACT_ATOMS: atom_id res chain seq x y z
N MET A 1 17.64 -17.61 -32.43
CA MET A 1 16.59 -16.61 -32.22
C MET A 1 15.27 -17.20 -32.69
N LYS A 2 14.39 -17.63 -31.80
CA LYS A 2 13.03 -18.10 -32.13
C LYS A 2 12.07 -17.39 -31.15
N ALA A 3 11.25 -16.51 -31.68
CA ALA A 3 10.19 -15.83 -31.01
C ALA A 3 9.06 -16.79 -30.65
N CYS A 4 8.66 -16.87 -29.40
CA CYS A 4 7.49 -17.61 -28.92
C CYS A 4 6.29 -16.68 -28.91
N GLY A 5 5.45 -16.74 -29.95
CA GLY A 5 4.18 -16.02 -29.99
C GLY A 5 3.11 -16.81 -29.26
N ALA A 6 2.56 -16.24 -28.18
CA ALA A 6 1.40 -16.79 -27.50
C ALA A 6 0.12 -16.34 -28.20
N ASP A 7 -0.56 -17.29 -28.86
CA ASP A 7 -1.82 -17.10 -29.57
C ASP A 7 -3.00 -17.18 -28.58
N LEU A 8 -3.55 -16.02 -28.23
CA LEU A 8 -4.73 -15.89 -27.37
C LEU A 8 -6.00 -16.09 -28.21
N ARG A 9 -6.40 -17.35 -28.43
CA ARG A 9 -7.68 -17.69 -29.05
C ARG A 9 -8.82 -17.60 -28.03
N TRP A 10 -9.56 -16.51 -28.06
CA TRP A 10 -10.87 -16.39 -27.42
C TRP A 10 -11.90 -17.29 -28.08
N THR A 11 -12.26 -18.40 -27.48
CA THR A 11 -13.38 -19.25 -27.95
C THR A 11 -14.70 -18.62 -27.54
N LYS A 12 -15.43 -18.12 -28.53
CA LYS A 12 -16.84 -17.68 -28.36
C LYS A 12 -17.71 -18.91 -28.04
N ARG A 13 -18.12 -19.03 -26.78
CA ARG A 13 -19.09 -20.02 -26.35
C ARG A 13 -20.49 -19.62 -26.86
N LYS A 14 -21.06 -20.40 -27.79
CA LYS A 14 -22.41 -20.24 -28.32
C LYS A 14 -23.42 -20.51 -27.20
N TYR A 15 -24.16 -19.49 -26.81
CA TYR A 15 -25.35 -19.68 -25.98
C TYR A 15 -26.47 -20.27 -26.83
N SER A 16 -26.81 -21.53 -26.59
CA SER A 16 -27.99 -22.21 -27.11
C SER A 16 -29.23 -21.62 -26.42
N LYS A 17 -30.16 -21.14 -27.25
CA LYS A 17 -31.48 -20.66 -26.81
C LYS A 17 -32.31 -21.85 -26.32
N ILE A 18 -32.46 -22.00 -25.02
CA ILE A 18 -33.47 -22.90 -24.45
C ILE A 18 -34.77 -22.08 -24.29
N SER A 19 -35.63 -22.27 -25.27
CA SER A 19 -37.03 -21.77 -25.18
C SER A 19 -37.88 -22.83 -24.45
N ALA A 20 -37.99 -22.66 -23.12
CA ALA A 20 -38.97 -23.44 -22.35
C ALA A 20 -40.27 -22.61 -22.20
N ARG A 21 -41.31 -23.01 -22.95
CA ARG A 21 -42.66 -22.51 -22.71
C ARG A 21 -43.18 -23.11 -21.40
N MET A 22 -43.09 -22.39 -20.30
CA MET A 22 -43.79 -22.70 -19.08
C MET A 22 -45.16 -21.96 -19.04
N THR A 23 -46.22 -22.66 -19.44
CA THR A 23 -47.59 -22.26 -19.16
C THR A 23 -48.00 -22.86 -17.79
N GLY A 24 -47.53 -22.26 -16.71
CA GLY A 24 -47.95 -22.60 -15.34
C GLY A 24 -48.67 -21.41 -14.73
N LYS A 25 -49.90 -21.61 -14.25
CA LYS A 25 -50.63 -20.61 -13.47
C LYS A 25 -49.86 -20.35 -12.17
N VAL A 26 -49.15 -19.23 -12.09
CA VAL A 26 -48.45 -18.83 -10.86
C VAL A 26 -49.44 -18.23 -9.91
N SER A 27 -49.68 -18.90 -8.77
CA SER A 27 -50.56 -18.43 -7.68
C SER A 27 -49.99 -17.15 -7.06
N LEU A 28 -50.86 -16.15 -6.83
CA LEU A 28 -50.53 -14.82 -6.30
C LEU A 28 -49.64 -14.80 -5.03
N PRO A 29 -49.75 -15.79 -4.08
CA PRO A 29 -48.90 -15.77 -2.89
C PRO A 29 -47.41 -16.10 -3.15
N ALA A 30 -47.07 -16.81 -4.25
CA ALA A 30 -45.69 -17.14 -4.57
C ALA A 30 -44.90 -15.93 -5.10
N PHE A 31 -45.57 -14.94 -5.67
CA PHE A 31 -44.94 -13.74 -6.19
C PHE A 31 -44.52 -12.75 -5.09
N LEU A 32 -45.25 -12.74 -3.97
CA LEU A 32 -44.96 -11.86 -2.83
C LEU A 32 -43.71 -12.30 -2.05
N VAL A 33 -43.44 -13.63 -2.00
CA VAL A 33 -42.27 -14.18 -1.31
C VAL A 33 -40.99 -14.00 -2.12
N LEU A 34 -41.07 -13.98 -3.45
CA LEU A 34 -39.90 -13.79 -4.32
C LEU A 34 -39.43 -12.34 -4.33
N LEU A 35 -40.31 -11.36 -4.09
CA LEU A 35 -39.96 -9.94 -4.10
C LEU A 35 -39.19 -9.52 -2.84
N THR A 36 -39.27 -10.27 -1.73
CA THR A 36 -38.57 -9.95 -0.48
C THR A 36 -37.13 -10.43 -0.45
N LEU A 37 -36.67 -11.25 -1.40
CA LEU A 37 -35.29 -11.74 -1.49
C LEU A 37 -34.37 -10.86 -2.31
N LEU A 38 -34.87 -9.81 -2.98
CA LEU A 38 -34.09 -8.91 -3.81
C LEU A 38 -33.61 -7.63 -3.10
N THR A 39 -33.91 -7.44 -1.82
CA THR A 39 -33.52 -6.23 -1.07
C THR A 39 -32.23 -6.39 -0.27
N GLY A 40 -31.33 -7.31 -0.62
CA GLY A 40 -30.16 -7.70 0.16
C GLY A 40 -28.80 -7.13 -0.26
N CYS A 41 -28.72 -6.22 -1.25
CA CYS A 41 -27.48 -5.49 -1.54
C CYS A 41 -27.57 -4.06 -1.03
N ALA A 42 -27.78 -3.86 0.26
CA ALA A 42 -27.50 -2.59 0.88
C ALA A 42 -25.97 -2.44 0.90
N SER A 43 -25.43 -1.62 0.02
CA SER A 43 -24.04 -1.15 0.10
C SER A 43 -23.84 -0.58 1.50
N ARG A 44 -23.06 -1.28 2.32
CA ARG A 44 -22.72 -0.79 3.66
C ARG A 44 -22.02 0.56 3.45
N PRO A 45 -22.49 1.67 4.04
CA PRO A 45 -21.77 2.93 3.94
C PRO A 45 -20.33 2.69 4.44
N PRO A 46 -19.32 3.36 3.85
CA PRO A 46 -17.95 3.22 4.30
C PRO A 46 -17.89 3.65 5.77
N THR A 47 -17.86 2.68 6.67
CA THR A 47 -17.57 2.94 8.07
C THR A 47 -16.09 3.22 8.14
N THR A 48 -15.71 4.47 8.40
CA THR A 48 -14.33 4.81 8.72
C THR A 48 -13.91 3.91 9.88
N ASP A 49 -13.00 2.96 9.64
CA ASP A 49 -12.45 2.10 10.69
C ASP A 49 -11.49 2.92 11.55
N VAL A 50 -12.05 3.70 12.47
CA VAL A 50 -11.30 4.59 13.36
C VAL A 50 -10.29 3.80 14.19
N ALA A 51 -10.66 2.62 14.67
CA ALA A 51 -9.78 1.78 15.47
C ALA A 51 -8.62 1.22 14.63
N GLY A 52 -8.89 0.78 13.40
CA GLY A 52 -7.87 0.35 12.47
C GLY A 52 -6.91 1.48 12.11
N ARG A 53 -7.44 2.68 11.82
CA ARG A 53 -6.63 3.87 11.55
C ARG A 53 -5.71 4.21 12.72
N GLN A 54 -6.22 4.24 13.94
CA GLN A 54 -5.41 4.49 15.15
C GLN A 54 -4.33 3.43 15.35
N ALA A 55 -4.63 2.16 15.05
CA ALA A 55 -3.66 1.08 15.14
C ALA A 55 -2.54 1.22 14.11
N VAL A 56 -2.87 1.57 12.86
CA VAL A 56 -1.90 1.85 11.79
C VAL A 56 -1.03 3.07 12.15
N GLU A 57 -1.61 4.15 12.63
CA GLU A 57 -0.86 5.32 13.12
C GLU A 57 0.02 4.98 14.33
N SER A 58 -0.41 4.06 15.19
CA SER A 58 0.42 3.58 16.30
C SER A 58 1.60 2.74 15.81
N ALA A 59 1.43 1.99 14.72
CA ALA A 59 2.52 1.20 14.15
C ALA A 59 3.66 2.08 13.65
N ILE A 60 3.36 3.18 12.94
CA ILE A 60 4.40 4.11 12.48
C ILE A 60 5.09 4.83 13.64
N ARG A 61 4.37 5.22 14.69
CA ARG A 61 5.01 5.80 15.88
C ARG A 61 6.00 4.83 16.51
N ARG A 62 5.62 3.55 16.65
CA ARG A 62 6.53 2.50 17.17
C ARG A 62 7.71 2.24 16.25
N TYR A 63 7.52 2.35 14.94
CA TYR A 63 8.59 2.25 13.96
C TYR A 63 9.63 3.35 14.19
N VAL A 64 9.20 4.61 14.20
CA VAL A 64 10.07 5.77 14.46
C VAL A 64 10.80 5.65 15.78
N ASP A 65 10.08 5.27 16.85
CA ASP A 65 10.66 5.07 18.18
C ASP A 65 11.71 3.95 18.20
N ALA A 66 11.47 2.85 17.51
CA ALA A 66 12.39 1.72 17.45
C ALA A 66 13.64 2.06 16.61
N SER A 67 13.45 2.72 15.46
CA SER A 67 14.54 3.19 14.61
C SER A 67 15.46 4.13 15.38
N ASN A 68 14.90 5.18 15.98
CA ASN A 68 15.65 6.19 16.74
C ASN A 68 16.42 5.63 17.96
N ARG A 69 16.02 4.47 18.47
CA ARG A 69 16.73 3.78 19.56
C ARG A 69 17.69 2.70 19.10
N GLY A 70 17.75 2.43 17.81
CA GLY A 70 18.48 1.27 17.29
C GLY A 70 17.91 -0.08 17.74
N ASP A 71 16.62 -0.12 18.12
CA ASP A 71 15.95 -1.34 18.57
C ASP A 71 15.51 -2.20 17.37
N VAL A 72 16.49 -2.84 16.74
CA VAL A 72 16.30 -3.67 15.55
C VAL A 72 15.31 -4.82 15.80
N ALA A 73 15.25 -5.36 17.01
CA ALA A 73 14.33 -6.45 17.34
C ALA A 73 12.88 -5.97 17.31
N THR A 74 12.60 -4.83 17.95
CA THR A 74 11.27 -4.21 17.89
C THR A 74 10.94 -3.79 16.46
N LEU A 75 11.85 -3.15 15.75
CA LEU A 75 11.67 -2.71 14.37
C LEU A 75 11.28 -3.89 13.47
N ALA A 76 12.05 -4.97 13.47
CA ALA A 76 11.74 -6.18 12.71
C ALA A 76 10.39 -6.80 13.11
N SER A 77 10.02 -6.74 14.40
CA SER A 77 8.75 -7.29 14.88
C SER A 77 7.52 -6.59 14.31
N LEU A 78 7.66 -5.38 13.78
CA LEU A 78 6.57 -4.63 13.14
C LEU A 78 6.23 -5.17 11.75
N TYR A 79 7.15 -5.89 11.10
CA TYR A 79 6.94 -6.48 9.79
C TYR A 79 6.23 -7.85 9.87
N ALA A 80 5.44 -8.16 8.85
CA ALA A 80 4.91 -9.50 8.64
C ALA A 80 6.05 -10.46 8.28
N GLU A 81 5.81 -11.78 8.40
CA GLU A 81 6.85 -12.78 8.10
C GLU A 81 7.26 -12.76 6.63
N ASP A 82 6.30 -12.48 5.74
CA ASP A 82 6.44 -12.41 4.29
C ASP A 82 6.58 -10.97 3.77
N ALA A 83 6.88 -10.00 4.63
CA ALA A 83 6.97 -8.59 4.27
C ALA A 83 8.06 -8.32 3.23
N MET A 84 7.88 -7.23 2.50
CA MET A 84 8.82 -6.72 1.50
C MET A 84 9.32 -5.33 1.92
N LEU A 85 10.63 -5.15 1.93
CA LEU A 85 11.30 -3.87 2.10
C LEU A 85 11.94 -3.46 0.78
N LEU A 86 11.72 -2.24 0.37
CA LEU A 86 12.13 -1.68 -0.93
C LEU A 86 12.99 -0.41 -0.70
N PRO A 87 14.23 -0.58 -0.22
CA PRO A 87 15.11 0.56 0.04
C PRO A 87 15.59 1.20 -1.26
N PRO A 88 15.92 2.51 -1.27
CA PRO A 88 16.54 3.14 -2.42
C PRO A 88 17.84 2.41 -2.81
N ASP A 89 18.12 2.34 -4.11
CA ASP A 89 19.35 1.78 -4.67
C ASP A 89 19.69 0.34 -4.27
N HIS A 90 18.70 -0.41 -3.77
CA HIS A 90 18.82 -1.81 -3.37
C HIS A 90 17.78 -2.68 -4.08
N GLU A 91 18.12 -3.95 -4.28
CA GLU A 91 17.14 -4.96 -4.65
C GLU A 91 16.09 -5.16 -3.53
N PRO A 92 14.85 -5.57 -3.88
CA PRO A 92 13.82 -5.86 -2.89
C PRO A 92 14.28 -6.91 -1.86
N ILE A 93 14.07 -6.61 -0.59
CA ILE A 93 14.40 -7.49 0.53
C ILE A 93 13.11 -8.15 1.01
N GLN A 94 13.05 -9.47 0.95
CA GLN A 94 11.84 -10.22 1.30
C GLN A 94 12.02 -11.05 2.56
N GLY A 95 11.03 -10.95 3.45
CA GLY A 95 10.93 -11.70 4.69
C GLY A 95 11.52 -10.96 5.89
N ARG A 96 10.86 -11.13 7.05
CA ARG A 96 11.23 -10.45 8.30
C ARG A 96 12.68 -10.66 8.71
N GLU A 97 13.21 -11.87 8.54
CA GLU A 97 14.59 -12.18 8.93
C GLU A 97 15.61 -11.41 8.07
N ALA A 98 15.37 -11.34 6.75
CA ALA A 98 16.22 -10.57 5.84
C ALA A 98 16.11 -9.06 6.13
N ILE A 99 14.90 -8.56 6.40
CA ILE A 99 14.66 -7.17 6.82
C ILE A 99 15.38 -6.87 8.13
N GLN A 100 15.34 -7.79 9.10
CA GLN A 100 16.10 -7.63 10.34
C GLN A 100 17.61 -7.59 10.10
N ALA A 101 18.12 -8.40 9.17
CA ALA A 101 19.53 -8.39 8.81
C ALA A 101 19.94 -7.07 8.15
N PHE A 102 19.06 -6.48 7.34
CA PHE A 102 19.26 -5.14 6.76
C PHE A 102 19.37 -4.07 7.86
N TRP A 103 18.42 -4.01 8.78
CA TRP A 103 18.41 -3.02 9.87
C TRP A 103 19.55 -3.19 10.90
N ARG A 104 20.19 -4.37 10.97
CA ARG A 104 21.41 -4.55 11.78
C ARG A 104 22.62 -3.83 11.24
N GLN A 105 22.62 -3.42 9.98
CA GLN A 105 23.71 -2.66 9.37
C GLN A 105 23.68 -1.19 9.78
N GLY A 106 22.52 -0.70 10.19
CA GLY A 106 22.27 0.64 10.68
C GLY A 106 20.80 0.93 10.77
N THR A 107 20.41 1.72 11.75
CA THR A 107 19.09 2.34 11.86
C THR A 107 19.24 3.84 11.85
N ASP A 108 18.22 4.50 11.34
CA ASP A 108 18.21 5.96 11.30
C ASP A 108 18.08 6.52 12.71
N THR A 109 18.92 7.47 13.07
CA THR A 109 18.82 8.22 14.30
C THR A 109 18.27 9.63 14.01
N GLY A 110 17.31 10.08 14.81
CA GLY A 110 16.68 11.37 14.58
C GLY A 110 15.60 11.36 13.50
N LEU A 111 15.14 10.17 13.08
CA LEU A 111 14.04 10.02 12.12
C LEU A 111 12.79 10.73 12.62
N ALA A 112 12.27 11.64 11.81
CA ALA A 112 10.98 12.27 11.98
C ALA A 112 10.10 11.99 10.75
N VAL A 113 8.81 11.76 10.99
CA VAL A 113 7.86 11.50 9.90
C VAL A 113 6.63 12.41 10.01
N THR A 114 6.08 12.75 8.84
CA THR A 114 4.79 13.43 8.70
C THR A 114 3.89 12.58 7.84
N ASN A 115 2.77 12.11 8.40
CA ASN A 115 1.77 11.37 7.65
C ASN A 115 0.94 12.34 6.78
N LEU A 116 0.92 12.13 5.48
CA LEU A 116 0.10 12.87 4.52
C LEU A 116 -1.27 12.20 4.32
N ALA A 117 -1.29 10.88 4.33
CA ALA A 117 -2.51 10.08 4.26
C ALA A 117 -2.39 8.82 5.10
N VAL A 118 -3.49 8.42 5.73
CA VAL A 118 -3.66 7.15 6.44
C VAL A 118 -5.05 6.63 6.12
N GLU A 119 -5.14 5.49 5.45
CA GLU A 119 -6.40 4.88 5.10
C GLU A 119 -6.44 3.42 5.52
N VAL A 120 -7.63 2.95 5.88
CA VAL A 120 -7.88 1.56 6.29
C VAL A 120 -9.20 1.09 5.69
N ASP A 121 -9.14 -0.06 5.04
CA ASP A 121 -10.31 -0.78 4.54
C ASP A 121 -10.21 -2.26 4.95
N GLY A 122 -11.08 -2.65 5.86
CA GLY A 122 -11.11 -4.01 6.41
C GLY A 122 -9.79 -4.41 7.09
N ASN A 123 -9.07 -5.32 6.49
CA ASN A 123 -7.80 -5.84 7.00
C ASN A 123 -6.55 -5.22 6.34
N LEU A 124 -6.74 -4.27 5.45
CA LEU A 124 -5.66 -3.59 4.76
C LEU A 124 -5.63 -2.12 5.15
N GLY A 125 -4.45 -1.59 5.38
CA GLY A 125 -4.22 -0.16 5.60
C GLY A 125 -2.95 0.29 4.91
N TYR A 126 -2.86 1.59 4.64
CA TYR A 126 -1.64 2.20 4.15
C TYR A 126 -1.38 3.56 4.79
N LEU A 127 -0.11 3.92 4.81
CA LEU A 127 0.37 5.26 5.13
C LEU A 127 1.14 5.81 3.93
N VAL A 128 0.94 7.08 3.66
CA VAL A 128 1.78 7.87 2.77
C VAL A 128 2.30 9.04 3.58
N GLY A 129 3.60 9.31 3.49
CA GLY A 129 4.18 10.40 4.26
C GLY A 129 5.51 10.89 3.74
N GLN A 130 6.06 11.81 4.50
CA GLN A 130 7.40 12.35 4.31
C GLN A 130 8.23 12.02 5.53
N TYR A 131 9.52 11.80 5.31
CA TYR A 131 10.49 11.63 6.38
C TYR A 131 11.55 12.72 6.31
N HIS A 132 12.20 12.94 7.44
CA HIS A 132 13.36 13.80 7.58
C HIS A 132 14.33 13.16 8.57
N LEU A 133 15.60 13.14 8.17
CA LEU A 133 16.74 12.77 8.99
C LEU A 133 17.64 13.99 9.13
N PRO A 134 18.01 14.40 10.34
CA PRO A 134 18.92 15.53 10.54
C PRO A 134 20.32 15.17 10.05
N ALA A 135 21.10 16.18 9.69
CA ALA A 135 22.53 15.98 9.43
C ALA A 135 23.24 15.46 10.68
N THR A 136 24.22 14.60 10.49
CA THR A 136 25.18 14.16 11.50
C THR A 136 26.57 14.62 11.13
N ASP A 137 27.58 14.29 11.95
CA ASP A 137 28.98 14.60 11.62
C ASP A 137 29.49 13.80 10.42
N GLU A 138 28.81 12.67 10.09
CA GLU A 138 29.22 11.73 9.05
C GLU A 138 28.35 11.82 7.79
N GLU A 139 27.05 12.18 7.94
CA GLU A 139 26.06 12.16 6.86
C GLU A 139 25.31 13.50 6.78
N PRO A 140 25.04 14.02 5.56
CA PRO A 140 24.19 15.19 5.39
C PRO A 140 22.75 14.89 5.81
N ALA A 141 21.95 15.95 6.02
CA ALA A 141 20.53 15.78 6.24
C ALA A 141 19.88 15.08 5.04
N ASP A 142 18.93 14.19 5.31
CA ASP A 142 18.17 13.51 4.27
C ASP A 142 16.68 13.70 4.48
N SER A 143 15.92 13.74 3.40
CA SER A 143 14.48 13.81 3.41
C SER A 143 13.87 13.11 2.21
N GLY A 144 12.65 12.66 2.36
CA GLY A 144 11.99 11.96 1.27
C GLY A 144 10.56 11.62 1.57
N LYS A 145 10.06 10.69 0.80
CA LYS A 145 8.67 10.23 0.85
C LYS A 145 8.65 8.72 1.09
N TYR A 146 7.62 8.25 1.77
CA TYR A 146 7.44 6.83 2.00
C TYR A 146 5.99 6.39 1.79
N VAL A 147 5.83 5.12 1.45
CA VAL A 147 4.56 4.40 1.48
C VAL A 147 4.76 3.12 2.27
N MET A 148 3.92 2.91 3.27
CA MET A 148 3.92 1.71 4.08
C MET A 148 2.54 1.07 4.02
N CYS A 149 2.49 -0.19 3.57
CA CYS A 149 1.27 -0.99 3.57
C CYS A 149 1.26 -1.91 4.78
N LEU A 150 0.12 -1.99 5.46
CA LEU A 150 -0.07 -2.83 6.65
C LEU A 150 -1.25 -3.77 6.46
N LYS A 151 -1.17 -4.92 7.10
CA LYS A 151 -2.25 -5.90 7.12
C LYS A 151 -2.56 -6.31 8.55
N ARG A 152 -3.85 -6.37 8.88
CA ARG A 152 -4.33 -6.90 10.15
C ARG A 152 -4.13 -8.42 10.17
N GLN A 153 -3.46 -8.90 11.20
CA GLN A 153 -3.19 -10.32 11.41
C GLN A 153 -4.37 -11.00 12.10
N PRO A 154 -4.43 -12.35 12.12
CA PRO A 154 -5.49 -13.09 12.82
C PRO A 154 -5.59 -12.80 14.32
N ASP A 155 -4.50 -12.41 14.96
CA ASP A 155 -4.44 -12.00 16.37
C ASP A 155 -4.90 -10.55 16.60
N GLY A 156 -5.31 -9.84 15.53
CA GLY A 156 -5.75 -8.45 15.56
C GLY A 156 -4.62 -7.42 15.47
N SER A 157 -3.36 -7.83 15.55
CA SER A 157 -2.21 -6.92 15.38
C SER A 157 -2.08 -6.45 13.93
N TRP A 158 -1.53 -5.25 13.72
CA TRP A 158 -1.20 -4.73 12.41
C TRP A 158 0.29 -4.90 12.14
N LYS A 159 0.62 -5.46 10.97
CA LYS A 159 2.00 -5.68 10.54
C LYS A 159 2.25 -5.05 9.19
N VAL A 160 3.43 -4.47 9.01
CA VAL A 160 3.92 -3.96 7.74
C VAL A 160 4.11 -5.13 6.78
N THR A 161 3.53 -5.02 5.58
CA THR A 161 3.66 -6.02 4.51
C THR A 161 4.48 -5.51 3.33
N ALA A 162 4.50 -4.20 3.13
CA ALA A 162 5.39 -3.56 2.16
C ALA A 162 5.80 -2.19 2.71
N ASP A 163 7.05 -1.83 2.50
CA ASP A 163 7.65 -0.58 2.94
C ASP A 163 8.60 -0.11 1.86
N ILE A 164 8.35 1.09 1.33
CA ILE A 164 9.15 1.72 0.29
C ILE A 164 9.36 3.19 0.63
N TRP A 165 10.56 3.65 0.40
CA TRP A 165 10.88 5.08 0.47
C TRP A 165 11.82 5.48 -0.66
N ASN A 166 11.89 6.76 -0.90
CA ASN A 166 12.86 7.39 -1.80
C ASN A 166 13.25 8.76 -1.27
N GLN A 167 14.47 9.14 -1.54
CA GLN A 167 14.95 10.49 -1.25
C GLN A 167 14.22 11.52 -2.13
N SER A 168 13.99 12.70 -1.59
CA SER A 168 13.70 13.87 -2.40
C SER A 168 15.05 14.36 -2.88
N GLY A 169 15.32 14.32 -4.18
CA GLY A 169 16.53 14.91 -4.72
C GLY A 169 16.68 16.35 -4.20
N ASP A 170 17.86 16.77 -3.88
CA ASP A 170 18.17 18.19 -3.74
C ASP A 170 17.69 18.79 -5.06
N GLY A 171 16.67 19.66 -5.00
CA GLY A 171 16.24 20.37 -6.17
C GLY A 171 17.45 21.21 -6.60
N ASP A 172 18.24 20.68 -7.51
CA ASP A 172 19.11 21.49 -8.33
C ASP A 172 18.14 22.40 -9.10
N ASP A 173 17.77 23.51 -8.46
CA ASP A 173 17.20 24.67 -9.12
C ASP A 173 18.28 25.21 -10.06
N ASP A 174 18.64 24.40 -11.06
CA ASP A 174 19.26 24.88 -12.28
C ASP A 174 18.19 25.75 -12.98
N ASP A 175 17.95 26.91 -12.39
CA ASP A 175 17.41 28.08 -13.10
C ASP A 175 18.39 28.46 -14.21
N ASP A 176 18.52 27.58 -15.23
CA ASP A 176 19.04 28.00 -16.53
C ASP A 176 17.96 28.86 -17.21
N ASP A 177 17.80 30.09 -16.66
CA ASP A 177 17.12 31.20 -17.32
C ASP A 177 17.98 31.69 -18.49
N SER A 178 18.22 30.82 -19.48
CA SER A 178 18.79 31.19 -20.77
C SER A 178 17.79 31.19 -21.91
N SER A 179 16.53 31.51 -21.65
CA SER A 179 15.54 31.81 -22.67
C SER A 179 15.53 33.29 -23.02
N THR A 180 16.62 33.80 -23.60
CA THR A 180 16.58 35.04 -24.38
C THR A 180 15.81 34.75 -25.66
N PRO A 181 14.63 35.37 -25.89
CA PRO A 181 13.88 35.16 -27.13
C PRO A 181 14.68 35.73 -28.32
N PRO A 182 14.68 35.07 -29.49
CA PRO A 182 15.35 35.58 -30.67
C PRO A 182 14.71 36.90 -31.11
N SER A 183 15.49 37.96 -31.26
CA SER A 183 15.10 39.23 -31.82
C SER A 183 14.74 39.05 -33.30
N ILE A 184 13.48 39.32 -33.64
CA ILE A 184 12.99 39.35 -35.01
C ILE A 184 13.37 40.72 -35.60
N SER A 185 14.19 40.67 -36.67
CA SER A 185 14.51 41.80 -37.58
C SER A 185 13.67 41.63 -38.81
#